data_47b792eb2bba236d4a3f7c370339a4a7
#
_entry.id   47b792eb2bba236d4a3f7c370339a4a7
#
_cell.length_a   1.000
_cell.length_b   1.000
_cell.length_c   1.000
_cell.angle_alpha   90.00
_cell.angle_beta   90.00
_cell.angle_gamma   90.00
#
_symmetry.space_group_name_H-M   'P 1'
#
loop_
_entity.id
_entity.type
_entity.pdbx_description
1 polymer ?
#
loop_
_entity_poly.entity_id
_entity_poly.type
_entity_poly.pdbx_seq_one_letter_code
_entity_poly.pdbx_strand_id
1 'polypeptide(L)'
;LENKGEILITGEFEELLNVVKIFGFYLASIDMRQDSSVYEASVAELLRSANIEKDYSSLSEDEKCKLLLKQLEEDPRPLSINDVDKQSEELKKELAIFRTARKLKDKLGDNVIKQNIISHTTSVSDLLELAIMLKEVGLVGSDFARLQLVPLFETIEDLENSYEVMDKYLS
;
A
#
# COMPACT_ATOMS: atom_id res chain seq x y z
N LEU A 1 16.79 -22.46 -21.00
CA LEU A 1 16.17 -23.76 -21.37
C LEU A 1 15.87 -23.88 -22.86
N GLU A 2 16.38 -22.95 -23.69
CA GLU A 2 16.27 -22.98 -25.16
C GLU A 2 16.96 -24.18 -25.82
N ASN A 3 17.74 -24.95 -25.07
CA ASN A 3 18.54 -26.08 -25.55
C ASN A 3 17.96 -27.45 -25.26
N LYS A 4 16.65 -27.62 -25.20
CA LYS A 4 15.97 -28.91 -24.90
C LYS A 4 16.34 -29.54 -23.53
N GLY A 5 16.92 -28.78 -22.63
CA GLY A 5 17.26 -29.23 -21.28
C GLY A 5 16.04 -29.60 -20.44
N GLU A 6 14.83 -29.16 -20.82
CA GLU A 6 13.59 -29.53 -20.16
C GLU A 6 13.35 -31.04 -20.08
N ILE A 7 13.83 -31.82 -21.09
CA ILE A 7 13.72 -33.30 -21.12
C ILE A 7 14.60 -33.94 -20.04
N LEU A 8 15.61 -33.22 -19.55
CA LEU A 8 16.56 -33.72 -18.54
C LEU A 8 16.14 -33.29 -17.11
N ILE A 9 15.13 -32.44 -16.97
CA ILE A 9 14.65 -31.94 -15.67
C ILE A 9 13.58 -32.91 -15.18
N THR A 10 13.97 -33.89 -14.39
CA THR A 10 13.08 -34.87 -13.76
C THR A 10 13.45 -35.04 -12.29
N GLY A 11 12.50 -35.55 -11.48
CA GLY A 11 12.73 -35.87 -10.06
C GLY A 11 13.11 -34.66 -9.22
N GLU A 12 14.18 -34.73 -8.44
CA GLU A 12 14.61 -33.68 -7.51
C GLU A 12 14.90 -32.35 -8.19
N PHE A 13 15.37 -32.36 -9.44
CA PHE A 13 15.57 -31.11 -10.22
C PHE A 13 14.26 -30.43 -10.57
N GLU A 14 13.23 -31.17 -10.91
CA GLU A 14 11.91 -30.63 -11.20
C GLU A 14 11.28 -30.06 -9.92
N GLU A 15 11.41 -30.76 -8.81
CA GLU A 15 10.95 -30.27 -7.50
C GLU A 15 11.67 -28.97 -7.11
N LEU A 16 13.00 -28.93 -7.24
CA LEU A 16 13.77 -27.72 -6.96
C LEU A 16 13.34 -26.55 -7.86
N LEU A 17 13.15 -26.78 -9.15
CA LEU A 17 12.69 -25.78 -10.10
C LEU A 17 11.30 -25.22 -9.69
N ASN A 18 10.39 -26.11 -9.29
CA ASN A 18 9.05 -25.72 -8.84
C ASN A 18 9.13 -24.94 -7.53
N VAL A 19 9.94 -25.36 -6.57
CA VAL A 19 10.17 -24.62 -5.32
C VAL A 19 10.72 -23.22 -5.61
N VAL A 20 11.72 -23.09 -6.48
CA VAL A 20 12.30 -21.79 -6.86
C VAL A 20 11.26 -20.91 -7.57
N LYS A 21 10.43 -21.48 -8.45
CA LYS A 21 9.35 -20.73 -9.14
C LYS A 21 8.28 -20.23 -8.16
N ILE A 22 7.92 -21.03 -7.15
CA ILE A 22 6.87 -20.70 -6.17
C ILE A 22 7.40 -19.73 -5.11
N PHE A 23 8.52 -20.02 -4.51
CA PHE A 23 9.05 -19.31 -3.35
C PHE A 23 10.12 -18.25 -3.69
N GLY A 24 10.72 -18.28 -4.89
CA GLY A 24 11.81 -17.38 -5.24
C GLY A 24 12.99 -17.53 -4.29
N PHE A 25 13.57 -16.41 -3.86
CA PHE A 25 14.64 -16.34 -2.86
C PHE A 25 14.17 -15.90 -1.48
N TYR A 26 12.87 -15.93 -1.25
CA TYR A 26 12.20 -15.64 0.03
C TYR A 26 11.35 -16.87 0.41
N LEU A 27 11.22 -17.14 1.69
CA LEU A 27 10.55 -18.35 2.18
C LEU A 27 9.07 -18.41 1.78
N ALA A 28 8.39 -17.26 1.81
CA ALA A 28 7.00 -17.10 1.39
C ALA A 28 6.74 -15.63 1.06
N SER A 29 5.78 -15.35 0.16
CA SER A 29 5.20 -14.02 0.03
C SER A 29 4.37 -13.71 1.27
N ILE A 30 4.47 -12.50 1.76
CA ILE A 30 3.68 -12.01 2.90
C ILE A 30 2.79 -10.85 2.45
N ASP A 31 1.68 -10.67 3.14
CA ASP A 31 0.80 -9.52 3.00
C ASP A 31 0.96 -8.60 4.20
N MET A 32 0.82 -7.31 3.95
CA MET A 32 0.71 -6.31 5.02
C MET A 32 -0.77 -6.13 5.35
N ARG A 33 -1.07 -5.76 6.59
CA ARG A 33 -2.44 -5.44 6.99
C ARG A 33 -2.42 -4.35 8.07
N GLN A 34 -3.34 -3.39 7.93
CA GLN A 34 -3.58 -2.35 8.93
C GLN A 34 -5.03 -1.88 8.87
N ASP A 35 -5.50 -1.26 9.93
CA ASP A 35 -6.82 -0.65 10.06
C ASP A 35 -6.89 0.69 9.31
N SER A 36 -8.00 0.98 8.64
CA SER A 36 -8.21 2.23 7.88
C SER A 36 -8.03 3.48 8.76
N SER A 37 -8.51 3.44 10.00
CA SER A 37 -8.39 4.56 10.94
C SER A 37 -6.94 4.96 11.25
N VAL A 38 -6.01 4.01 11.19
CA VAL A 38 -4.58 4.28 11.39
C VAL A 38 -4.01 5.04 10.19
N TYR A 39 -4.44 4.72 8.98
CA TYR A 39 -4.05 5.45 7.78
C TYR A 39 -4.65 6.84 7.76
N GLU A 40 -5.94 7.00 8.08
CA GLU A 40 -6.58 8.31 8.20
C GLU A 40 -5.83 9.21 9.18
N ALA A 41 -5.56 8.73 10.39
CA ALA A 41 -4.82 9.49 11.40
C ALA A 41 -3.41 9.89 10.93
N SER A 42 -2.70 8.96 10.28
CA SER A 42 -1.36 9.20 9.75
C SER A 42 -1.37 10.26 8.64
N VAL A 43 -2.31 10.17 7.71
CA VAL A 43 -2.46 11.12 6.60
C VAL A 43 -2.90 12.49 7.11
N ALA A 44 -3.82 12.55 8.07
CA ALA A 44 -4.23 13.80 8.71
C ALA A 44 -3.02 14.53 9.35
N GLU A 45 -2.13 13.79 10.00
CA GLU A 45 -0.91 14.35 10.58
C GLU A 45 0.06 14.84 9.50
N LEU A 46 0.28 14.07 8.42
CA LEU A 46 1.13 14.46 7.29
C LEU A 46 0.63 15.75 6.63
N LEU A 47 -0.66 15.84 6.32
CA LEU A 47 -1.27 17.00 5.68
C LEU A 47 -1.20 18.25 6.57
N ARG A 48 -1.39 18.07 7.88
CA ARG A 48 -1.25 19.14 8.87
C ARG A 48 0.19 19.64 8.96
N SER A 49 1.16 18.74 9.02
CA SER A 49 2.59 19.09 9.09
C SER A 49 3.07 19.81 7.84
N ALA A 50 2.50 19.47 6.69
CA ALA A 50 2.77 20.13 5.41
C ALA A 50 2.01 21.47 5.23
N ASN A 51 1.15 21.87 6.18
CA ASN A 51 0.25 23.02 6.09
C ASN A 51 -0.71 22.98 4.87
N ILE A 52 -1.11 21.78 4.45
CA ILE A 52 -2.05 21.56 3.35
C ILE A 52 -3.47 21.56 3.86
N GLU A 53 -3.76 20.75 4.89
CA GLU A 53 -5.05 20.66 5.54
C GLU A 53 -4.85 20.48 7.06
N LYS A 54 -5.58 21.26 7.86
CA LYS A 54 -5.45 21.24 9.32
C LYS A 54 -6.44 20.31 10.01
N ASP A 55 -7.58 20.09 9.39
CA ASP A 55 -8.69 19.33 9.95
C ASP A 55 -9.26 18.33 8.94
N TYR A 56 -8.36 17.46 8.46
CA TYR A 56 -8.64 16.46 7.42
C TYR A 56 -9.80 15.54 7.79
N SER A 57 -9.90 15.13 9.07
CA SER A 57 -10.95 14.20 9.51
C SER A 57 -12.35 14.81 9.50
N SER A 58 -12.49 16.14 9.43
CA SER A 58 -13.79 16.82 9.32
C SER A 58 -14.29 16.97 7.89
N LEU A 59 -13.45 16.69 6.89
CA LEU A 59 -13.82 16.80 5.48
C LEU A 59 -14.84 15.72 5.08
N SER A 60 -15.72 16.08 4.15
CA SER A 60 -16.59 15.11 3.50
C SER A 60 -15.77 14.14 2.63
N GLU A 61 -16.33 12.96 2.34
CA GLU A 61 -15.65 11.94 1.52
C GLU A 61 -15.20 12.48 0.16
N ASP A 62 -16.02 13.30 -0.50
CA ASP A 62 -15.66 13.90 -1.80
C ASP A 62 -14.52 14.92 -1.69
N GLU A 63 -14.45 15.67 -0.58
CA GLU A 63 -13.35 16.58 -0.31
C GLU A 63 -12.06 15.83 0.01
N LYS A 64 -12.14 14.76 0.82
CA LYS A 64 -11.00 13.85 1.08
C LYS A 64 -10.46 13.29 -0.23
N CYS A 65 -11.31 12.66 -1.05
CA CYS A 65 -10.89 12.08 -2.33
C CYS A 65 -10.22 13.11 -3.24
N LYS A 66 -10.81 14.30 -3.42
CA LYS A 66 -10.22 15.36 -4.25
C LYS A 66 -8.87 15.80 -3.73
N LEU A 67 -8.74 15.98 -2.42
CA LEU A 67 -7.48 16.39 -1.80
C LEU A 67 -6.39 15.32 -1.98
N LEU A 68 -6.71 14.05 -1.72
CA LEU A 68 -5.76 12.95 -1.82
C LEU A 68 -5.33 12.69 -3.26
N LEU A 69 -6.26 12.71 -4.23
CA LEU A 69 -5.93 12.59 -5.65
C LEU A 69 -5.00 13.71 -6.10
N LYS A 70 -5.29 14.95 -5.69
CA LYS A 70 -4.39 16.08 -5.98
C LYS A 70 -2.98 15.85 -5.42
N GLN A 71 -2.86 15.32 -4.19
CA GLN A 71 -1.55 15.01 -3.61
C GLN A 71 -0.84 13.85 -4.33
N LEU A 72 -1.58 12.88 -4.86
CA LEU A 72 -1.00 11.74 -5.59
C LEU A 72 -0.51 12.15 -6.97
N GLU A 73 -1.25 12.99 -7.68
CA GLU A 73 -1.02 13.34 -9.09
C GLU A 73 -0.11 14.56 -9.27
N GLU A 74 -0.33 15.61 -8.49
CA GLU A 74 0.29 16.92 -8.75
C GLU A 74 1.58 17.16 -7.95
N ASP A 75 1.74 16.55 -6.78
CA ASP A 75 2.91 16.77 -5.92
C ASP A 75 3.76 15.51 -5.73
N PRO A 76 4.89 15.39 -6.40
CA PRO A 76 5.76 14.22 -6.26
C PRO A 76 6.54 14.17 -4.93
N ARG A 77 6.49 15.23 -4.13
CA ARG A 77 7.30 15.33 -2.89
C ARG A 77 6.67 14.54 -1.76
N PRO A 78 7.47 13.81 -0.95
CA PRO A 78 7.00 13.24 0.29
C PRO A 78 6.59 14.33 1.29
N LEU A 79 5.43 14.19 1.92
CA LEU A 79 4.96 15.10 2.97
C LEU A 79 5.73 14.89 4.28
N SER A 80 6.21 13.67 4.52
CA SER A 80 6.89 13.25 5.74
C SER A 80 8.26 13.92 5.99
N ILE A 81 8.78 14.68 5.02
CA ILE A 81 10.00 15.48 5.20
C ILE A 81 9.75 16.74 6.03
N ASN A 82 8.48 17.15 6.18
CA ASN A 82 8.13 18.31 6.98
C ASN A 82 8.07 17.92 8.47
N ASP A 83 8.60 18.76 9.32
CA ASP A 83 8.52 18.66 10.78
C ASP A 83 8.82 17.25 11.36
N VAL A 84 9.83 16.55 10.83
CA VAL A 84 10.19 15.16 11.21
C VAL A 84 10.30 14.98 12.74
N ASP A 85 10.86 15.98 13.42
CA ASP A 85 11.04 15.91 14.88
C ASP A 85 9.74 16.02 15.66
N LYS A 86 8.67 16.53 15.03
CA LYS A 86 7.35 16.71 15.64
C LYS A 86 6.36 15.60 15.29
N GLN A 87 6.75 14.68 14.41
CA GLN A 87 5.90 13.53 14.07
C GLN A 87 5.64 12.65 15.28
N SER A 88 4.39 12.18 15.38
CA SER A 88 3.99 11.22 16.42
C SER A 88 4.78 9.91 16.32
N GLU A 89 4.86 9.17 17.41
CA GLU A 89 5.52 7.86 17.40
C GLU A 89 4.73 6.85 16.56
N GLU A 90 3.41 7.00 16.47
CA GLU A 90 2.52 6.21 15.62
C GLU A 90 2.85 6.42 14.14
N LEU A 91 2.92 7.67 13.67
CA LEU A 91 3.29 7.97 12.29
C LEU A 91 4.70 7.48 11.95
N LYS A 92 5.66 7.71 12.84
CA LYS A 92 7.04 7.21 12.65
C LYS A 92 7.08 5.69 12.51
N LYS A 93 6.31 4.97 13.32
CA LYS A 93 6.18 3.51 13.27
C LYS A 93 5.60 3.05 11.95
N GLU A 94 4.48 3.62 11.50
CA GLU A 94 3.85 3.24 10.22
C GLU A 94 4.80 3.51 9.03
N LEU A 95 5.42 4.67 8.98
CA LEU A 95 6.42 4.98 7.95
C LEU A 95 7.63 4.03 8.00
N ALA A 96 8.06 3.60 9.18
CA ALA A 96 9.16 2.64 9.33
C ALA A 96 8.78 1.25 8.79
N ILE A 97 7.53 0.82 8.98
CA ILE A 97 6.99 -0.43 8.38
C ILE A 97 7.07 -0.36 6.86
N PHE A 98 6.56 0.70 6.24
CA PHE A 98 6.60 0.86 4.78
C PHE A 98 8.01 1.02 4.22
N ARG A 99 8.91 1.75 4.93
CA ARG A 99 10.33 1.83 4.55
C ARG A 99 11.01 0.46 4.60
N THR A 100 10.64 -0.39 5.56
CA THR A 100 11.13 -1.76 5.66
C THR A 100 10.60 -2.62 4.52
N ALA A 101 9.31 -2.51 4.21
CA ALA A 101 8.71 -3.18 3.06
C ALA A 101 9.42 -2.82 1.75
N ARG A 102 9.69 -1.52 1.51
CA ARG A 102 10.45 -1.08 0.35
C ARG A 102 11.85 -1.72 0.29
N LYS A 103 12.60 -1.68 1.39
CA LYS A 103 13.94 -2.30 1.46
C LYS A 103 13.90 -3.80 1.16
N LEU A 104 12.88 -4.52 1.65
CA LEU A 104 12.72 -5.95 1.37
C LEU A 104 12.41 -6.19 -0.11
N LYS A 105 11.52 -5.39 -0.71
CA LYS A 105 11.22 -5.48 -2.15
C LYS A 105 12.44 -5.16 -3.01
N ASP A 106 13.22 -4.15 -2.65
CA ASP A 106 14.44 -3.80 -3.38
C ASP A 106 15.51 -4.89 -3.29
N LYS A 107 15.57 -5.62 -2.18
CA LYS A 107 16.55 -6.70 -1.95
C LYS A 107 16.12 -8.05 -2.50
N LEU A 108 14.84 -8.40 -2.37
CA LEU A 108 14.32 -9.76 -2.63
C LEU A 108 13.38 -9.84 -3.84
N GLY A 109 13.02 -8.69 -4.42
CA GLY A 109 12.07 -8.60 -5.53
C GLY A 109 10.65 -8.29 -5.08
N ASP A 110 9.81 -7.84 -6.03
CA ASP A 110 8.47 -7.33 -5.73
C ASP A 110 7.51 -8.39 -5.18
N ASN A 111 7.75 -9.64 -5.47
CA ASN A 111 6.89 -10.74 -5.03
C ASN A 111 6.99 -11.08 -3.53
N VAL A 112 7.97 -10.54 -2.80
CA VAL A 112 8.11 -10.80 -1.35
C VAL A 112 6.95 -10.22 -0.54
N ILE A 113 6.44 -9.07 -0.97
CA ILE A 113 5.25 -8.41 -0.42
C ILE A 113 4.39 -7.98 -1.60
N LYS A 114 3.23 -8.59 -1.80
CA LYS A 114 2.40 -8.33 -2.98
C LYS A 114 1.31 -7.32 -2.72
N GLN A 115 0.74 -7.32 -1.53
CA GLN A 115 -0.44 -6.54 -1.22
C GLN A 115 -0.42 -5.97 0.19
N ASN A 116 -1.18 -4.91 0.38
CA ASN A 116 -1.52 -4.37 1.68
C ASN A 116 -3.06 -4.40 1.83
N ILE A 117 -3.51 -5.07 2.86
CA ILE A 117 -4.92 -5.24 3.18
C ILE A 117 -5.34 -4.13 4.14
N ILE A 118 -6.44 -3.46 3.82
CA ILE A 118 -7.03 -2.42 4.66
C ILE A 118 -8.24 -3.01 5.37
N SER A 119 -8.14 -3.18 6.69
CA SER A 119 -9.27 -3.62 7.52
C SER A 119 -10.26 -2.46 7.70
N HIS A 120 -11.54 -2.79 7.87
CA HIS A 120 -12.62 -1.82 8.05
C HIS A 120 -12.65 -0.76 6.95
N THR A 121 -12.50 -1.18 5.69
CA THR A 121 -12.68 -0.28 4.56
C THR A 121 -14.15 0.10 4.42
N THR A 122 -14.46 1.39 4.44
CA THR A 122 -15.80 1.93 4.33
C THR A 122 -15.96 2.89 3.16
N SER A 123 -14.85 3.42 2.65
CA SER A 123 -14.86 4.49 1.66
C SER A 123 -13.67 4.42 0.69
N VAL A 124 -13.72 5.22 -0.37
CA VAL A 124 -12.61 5.33 -1.35
C VAL A 124 -11.42 6.04 -0.73
N SER A 125 -11.66 6.99 0.16
CA SER A 125 -10.56 7.71 0.84
C SER A 125 -9.64 6.77 1.62
N ASP A 126 -10.13 5.66 2.19
CA ASP A 126 -9.31 4.66 2.90
C ASP A 126 -8.23 4.06 1.97
N LEU A 127 -8.58 3.81 0.70
CA LEU A 127 -7.65 3.31 -0.31
C LEU A 127 -6.64 4.39 -0.72
N LEU A 128 -7.10 5.62 -0.90
CA LEU A 128 -6.25 6.75 -1.28
C LEU A 128 -5.29 7.15 -0.14
N GLU A 129 -5.71 7.05 1.11
CA GLU A 129 -4.88 7.26 2.30
C GLU A 129 -3.71 6.27 2.34
N LEU A 130 -3.99 4.98 2.10
CA LEU A 130 -2.91 4.00 1.96
C LEU A 130 -2.00 4.36 0.78
N ALA A 131 -2.54 4.80 -0.36
CA ALA A 131 -1.73 5.21 -1.51
C ALA A 131 -0.79 6.38 -1.14
N ILE A 132 -1.25 7.38 -0.37
CA ILE A 132 -0.41 8.45 0.17
C ILE A 132 0.71 7.88 1.04
N MET A 133 0.40 7.00 1.99
CA MET A 133 1.42 6.38 2.86
C MET A 133 2.47 5.61 2.06
N LEU A 134 2.08 4.91 1.01
CA LEU A 134 3.00 4.20 0.11
C LEU A 134 3.84 5.16 -0.75
N LYS A 135 3.24 6.28 -1.18
CA LYS A 135 3.95 7.35 -1.89
C LYS A 135 5.07 7.95 -1.03
N GLU A 136 4.83 8.15 0.29
CA GLU A 136 5.82 8.68 1.22
C GLU A 136 7.14 7.91 1.24
N VAL A 137 7.09 6.64 0.90
CA VAL A 137 8.27 5.77 0.87
C VAL A 137 8.67 5.35 -0.56
N GLY A 138 7.98 5.87 -1.59
CA GLY A 138 8.25 5.57 -3.00
C GLY A 138 7.89 4.14 -3.41
N LEU A 139 6.81 3.58 -2.84
CA LEU A 139 6.18 2.34 -3.28
C LEU A 139 5.01 2.60 -4.25
N VAL A 140 4.51 3.84 -4.30
CA VAL A 140 3.55 4.35 -5.28
C VAL A 140 4.10 5.63 -5.88
N GLY A 141 3.90 5.82 -7.16
CA GLY A 141 4.19 7.04 -7.94
C GLY A 141 3.05 7.33 -8.90
N SER A 142 3.19 8.36 -9.72
CA SER A 142 2.16 8.78 -10.69
C SER A 142 1.83 7.71 -11.74
N ASP A 143 2.74 6.79 -12.01
CA ASP A 143 2.67 5.81 -13.10
C ASP A 143 2.98 4.37 -12.66
N PHE A 144 3.18 4.16 -11.36
CA PHE A 144 3.46 2.82 -10.83
C PHE A 144 2.91 2.62 -9.44
N ALA A 145 2.59 1.35 -9.13
CA ALA A 145 2.35 0.86 -7.78
C ALA A 145 3.05 -0.50 -7.60
N ARG A 146 3.89 -0.60 -6.57
CA ARG A 146 4.64 -1.84 -6.27
C ARG A 146 3.91 -2.75 -5.29
N LEU A 147 2.73 -2.33 -4.81
CA LEU A 147 1.84 -3.08 -3.93
C LEU A 147 0.41 -2.94 -4.42
N GLN A 148 -0.36 -4.00 -4.29
CA GLN A 148 -1.80 -3.96 -4.49
C GLN A 148 -2.46 -3.45 -3.21
N LEU A 149 -3.43 -2.54 -3.36
CA LEU A 149 -4.27 -2.07 -2.28
C LEU A 149 -5.52 -2.95 -2.26
N VAL A 150 -5.76 -3.63 -1.15
CA VAL A 150 -6.85 -4.61 -1.03
C VAL A 150 -7.79 -4.18 0.09
N PRO A 151 -8.97 -3.66 -0.25
CA PRO A 151 -9.98 -3.32 0.75
C PRO A 151 -10.58 -4.59 1.35
N LEU A 152 -10.87 -4.57 2.63
CA LEU A 152 -11.55 -5.63 3.35
C LEU A 152 -12.85 -5.07 3.95
N PHE A 153 -13.97 -5.55 3.44
CA PHE A 153 -15.33 -5.23 3.91
C PHE A 153 -15.74 -6.26 4.95
N GLU A 154 -15.76 -5.88 6.22
CA GLU A 154 -15.86 -6.83 7.35
C GLU A 154 -17.23 -6.85 8.02
N THR A 155 -17.98 -5.77 7.92
CA THR A 155 -19.36 -5.69 8.47
C THR A 155 -20.40 -5.93 7.37
N ILE A 156 -21.65 -6.18 7.79
CA ILE A 156 -22.77 -6.28 6.83
C ILE A 156 -22.95 -4.96 6.07
N GLU A 157 -22.84 -3.84 6.78
CA GLU A 157 -22.96 -2.50 6.19
C GLU A 157 -21.83 -2.23 5.18
N ASP A 158 -20.55 -2.60 5.50
CA ASP A 158 -19.45 -2.47 4.56
C ASP A 158 -19.71 -3.30 3.30
N LEU A 159 -20.23 -4.52 3.46
CA LEU A 159 -20.53 -5.41 2.34
C LEU A 159 -21.67 -4.85 1.45
N GLU A 160 -22.71 -4.27 2.05
CA GLU A 160 -23.80 -3.62 1.30
C GLU A 160 -23.28 -2.43 0.48
N ASN A 161 -22.34 -1.65 1.01
CA ASN A 161 -21.76 -0.47 0.37
C ASN A 161 -20.56 -0.82 -0.54
N SER A 162 -20.03 -2.03 -0.48
CA SER A 162 -18.80 -2.43 -1.18
C SER A 162 -18.83 -2.19 -2.68
N TYR A 163 -19.99 -2.39 -3.32
CA TYR A 163 -20.15 -2.16 -4.75
C TYR A 163 -19.91 -0.68 -5.11
N GLU A 164 -20.51 0.25 -4.38
CA GLU A 164 -20.35 1.69 -4.65
C GLU A 164 -18.90 2.15 -4.43
N VAL A 165 -18.27 1.67 -3.37
CA VAL A 165 -16.85 1.98 -3.08
C VAL A 165 -15.96 1.48 -4.22
N MET A 166 -16.13 0.22 -4.65
CA MET A 166 -15.31 -0.36 -5.70
C MET A 166 -15.58 0.24 -7.08
N ASP A 167 -16.83 0.54 -7.41
CA ASP A 167 -17.19 1.20 -8.67
C ASP A 167 -16.55 2.59 -8.76
N LYS A 168 -16.65 3.39 -7.70
CA LYS A 168 -16.04 4.72 -7.62
C LYS A 168 -14.49 4.66 -7.64
N TYR A 169 -13.90 3.65 -7.01
CA TYR A 169 -12.45 3.47 -6.99
C TYR A 169 -11.87 3.05 -8.35
N LEU A 170 -12.62 2.27 -9.14
CA LEU A 170 -12.17 1.74 -10.42
C LEU A 170 -12.55 2.62 -11.62
N SER A 171 -13.33 3.71 -11.41
CA SER A 171 -13.77 4.66 -12.44
C SER A 171 -12.74 5.74 -12.69
#